data_9dcf21fdf999a41ca47c56c4c82ef7ab
#
_entry.id   9dcf21fdf999a41ca47c56c4c82ef7ab
#
_cell.length_a   1.000
_cell.length_b   1.000
_cell.length_c   1.000
_cell.angle_alpha   90.00
_cell.angle_beta   90.00
_cell.angle_gamma   90.00
#
_symmetry.space_group_name_H-M   'P 1'
#
loop_
_entity.id
_entity.type
_entity.pdbx_description
1 polymer ?
#
loop_
_entity_poly.entity_id
_entity_poly.type
_entity_poly.pdbx_seq_one_letter_code
_entity_poly.pdbx_strand_id
1 'polypeptide(L)'
;MDITRPQWMILWYFTKSICGTNDLTTADPASPHQNRNSVALINGKETPQQMEALAGDIFRYFGLGCRNVSKIYVPEDYNWDHFFNGMFAWKDVINNHKYIDNYDYNKAVYLMSTIKLLDNEFLLLKEDTGFSSPISVVFYETYTSVEKSSEQLASAEEKTQCIVSENHIPFGEAQKPELWDYADGVDTIQFLISGF
;
A
#
# COMPACT_ATOMS: atom_id res chain seq x y z
N MET A 1 20.47 28.25 -2.09
CA MET A 1 19.05 28.42 -2.45
C MET A 1 18.25 27.37 -1.67
N ASP A 2 17.56 27.82 -0.63
CA ASP A 2 16.81 26.97 0.28
C ASP A 2 15.57 26.42 -0.43
N ILE A 3 15.53 25.12 -0.62
CA ILE A 3 14.32 24.43 -1.09
C ILE A 3 13.44 24.25 0.15
N THR A 4 12.52 25.18 0.34
CA THR A 4 11.51 25.15 1.39
C THR A 4 10.71 23.84 1.28
N ARG A 5 10.84 22.96 2.28
CA ARG A 5 10.03 21.74 2.41
C ARG A 5 8.55 22.11 2.42
N PRO A 6 7.70 21.48 1.63
CA PRO A 6 6.28 21.79 1.65
C PRO A 6 5.71 21.48 3.05
N GLN A 7 4.97 22.43 3.62
CA GLN A 7 4.44 22.35 5.00
C GLN A 7 3.51 21.14 5.23
N TRP A 8 2.87 20.61 4.18
CA TRP A 8 2.04 19.41 4.28
C TRP A 8 2.83 18.13 4.62
N MET A 9 4.15 18.09 4.33
CA MET A 9 5.02 16.98 4.71
C MET A 9 5.23 16.90 6.23
N ILE A 10 5.16 18.03 6.92
CA ILE A 10 5.29 18.11 8.38
C ILE A 10 4.02 17.62 9.07
N LEU A 11 2.84 17.96 8.53
CA LEU A 11 1.57 17.49 9.08
C LEU A 11 1.43 15.97 8.98
N TRP A 12 1.92 15.38 7.90
CA TRP A 12 1.87 13.94 7.67
C TRP A 12 2.82 13.14 8.57
N TYR A 13 4.00 13.71 8.90
CA TYR A 13 4.91 13.12 9.89
C TYR A 13 4.32 13.15 11.31
N PHE A 14 3.54 14.18 11.64
CA PHE A 14 2.90 14.29 12.94
C PHE A 14 1.80 13.25 13.12
N THR A 15 0.99 12.99 12.11
CA THR A 15 -0.09 11.99 12.19
C THR A 15 0.43 10.55 12.27
N LYS A 16 1.53 10.21 11.61
CA LYS A 16 2.11 8.86 11.69
C LYS A 16 2.97 8.64 12.95
N SER A 17 3.58 9.68 13.50
CA SER A 17 4.33 9.60 14.75
C SER A 17 3.43 9.39 15.98
N ILE A 18 2.18 9.81 15.91
CA ILE A 18 1.17 9.59 16.97
C ILE A 18 0.59 8.17 16.89
N CYS A 19 0.63 7.53 15.71
CA CYS A 19 0.06 6.20 15.50
C CYS A 19 1.05 5.05 15.69
N GLY A 20 2.32 5.33 16.04
CA GLY A 20 3.41 4.33 16.17
C GLY A 20 3.67 3.83 17.58
N THR A 21 2.85 4.14 18.58
CA THR A 21 2.95 3.54 19.92
C THR A 21 1.82 2.54 20.12
N ASN A 22 2.19 1.27 20.17
CA ASN A 22 1.35 0.14 20.57
C ASN A 22 0.91 0.26 22.05
N ASP A 23 0.23 1.31 22.40
CA ASP A 23 -0.50 1.36 23.65
C ASP A 23 -1.48 2.51 23.59
N LEU A 24 -2.71 2.18 23.32
CA LEU A 24 -3.88 2.93 23.78
C LEU A 24 -5.12 2.29 23.17
N THR A 25 -5.69 1.36 23.88
CA THR A 25 -7.05 0.84 23.77
C THR A 25 -8.10 1.93 24.07
N THR A 26 -7.93 3.10 23.53
CA THR A 26 -8.98 4.11 23.46
C THR A 26 -8.91 4.73 22.08
N ALA A 27 -9.50 4.02 21.10
CA ALA A 27 -9.99 4.73 19.93
C ALA A 27 -10.88 5.85 20.47
N ASP A 28 -10.48 7.09 20.24
CA ASP A 28 -11.33 8.24 20.53
C ASP A 28 -12.63 8.01 19.72
N PRO A 29 -13.77 7.78 20.37
CA PRO A 29 -15.02 7.55 19.66
C PRO A 29 -15.43 8.72 18.76
N ALA A 30 -14.75 9.85 18.87
CA ALA A 30 -14.95 11.03 18.03
C ALA A 30 -14.13 11.02 16.74
N SER A 31 -13.17 10.08 16.55
CA SER A 31 -12.41 10.00 15.32
C SER A 31 -12.92 8.86 14.41
N PRO A 32 -13.60 9.18 13.31
CA PRO A 32 -14.07 8.16 12.36
C PRO A 32 -12.96 7.60 11.50
N HIS A 33 -11.73 8.17 11.57
CA HIS A 33 -10.62 7.79 10.72
C HIS A 33 -9.88 6.58 11.26
N GLN A 34 -9.72 5.57 10.40
CA GLN A 34 -8.97 4.35 10.68
C GLN A 34 -7.72 4.29 9.77
N ASN A 35 -6.66 3.65 10.26
CA ASN A 35 -5.52 3.36 9.42
C ASN A 35 -5.88 2.28 8.40
N ARG A 36 -6.16 2.70 7.17
CA ARG A 36 -6.44 1.80 6.06
C ARG A 36 -5.23 1.72 5.13
N ASN A 37 -5.12 0.61 4.44
CA ASN A 37 -4.11 0.36 3.42
C ASN A 37 -4.83 0.05 2.11
N SER A 38 -4.12 0.08 1.00
CA SER A 38 -4.70 -0.30 -0.29
C SER A 38 -4.14 -1.63 -0.76
N VAL A 39 -4.95 -2.35 -1.52
CA VAL A 39 -4.61 -3.66 -2.05
C VAL A 39 -4.76 -3.70 -3.56
N ALA A 40 -4.02 -4.59 -4.23
CA ALA A 40 -4.24 -4.86 -5.64
C ALA A 40 -4.59 -6.33 -5.87
N LEU A 41 -5.51 -6.58 -6.79
CA LEU A 41 -5.84 -7.90 -7.29
C LEU A 41 -5.28 -8.04 -8.71
N ILE A 42 -4.38 -8.98 -8.89
CA ILE A 42 -3.70 -9.30 -10.15
C ILE A 42 -4.23 -10.64 -10.65
N ASN A 43 -4.63 -10.70 -11.91
CA ASN A 43 -5.18 -11.91 -12.53
C ASN A 43 -4.17 -12.69 -13.39
N GLY A 44 -2.97 -12.15 -13.58
CA GLY A 44 -1.89 -12.74 -14.37
C GLY A 44 -1.97 -12.43 -15.87
N LYS A 45 -2.93 -11.61 -16.31
CA LYS A 45 -3.12 -11.22 -17.71
C LYS A 45 -2.87 -9.73 -17.97
N GLU A 46 -2.41 -9.03 -16.95
CA GLU A 46 -2.12 -7.61 -17.03
C GLU A 46 -1.05 -7.34 -18.08
N THR A 47 -1.23 -6.25 -18.80
CA THR A 47 -0.23 -5.77 -19.77
C THR A 47 1.00 -5.21 -19.04
N PRO A 48 2.17 -5.16 -19.70
CA PRO A 48 3.35 -4.50 -19.13
C PRO A 48 3.09 -3.05 -18.69
N GLN A 49 2.24 -2.34 -19.43
CA GLN A 49 1.84 -0.97 -19.10
C GLN A 49 1.00 -0.88 -17.80
N GLN A 50 0.11 -1.85 -17.60
CA GLN A 50 -0.66 -1.94 -16.35
C GLN A 50 0.24 -2.27 -15.15
N MET A 51 1.25 -3.12 -15.34
CA MET A 51 2.23 -3.42 -14.29
C MET A 51 3.10 -2.22 -13.95
N GLU A 52 3.53 -1.44 -14.95
CA GLU A 52 4.23 -0.18 -14.72
C GLU A 52 3.33 0.86 -14.02
N ALA A 53 2.06 0.92 -14.37
CA ALA A 53 1.09 1.77 -13.70
C ALA A 53 0.89 1.38 -12.23
N LEU A 54 0.78 0.06 -11.94
CA LEU A 54 0.73 -0.46 -10.58
C LEU A 54 1.97 -0.09 -9.76
N ALA A 55 3.15 -0.07 -10.39
CA ALA A 55 4.36 0.40 -9.73
C ALA A 55 4.21 1.85 -9.23
N GLY A 56 3.52 2.72 -9.98
CA GLY A 56 3.16 4.05 -9.53
C GLY A 56 2.28 4.04 -8.26
N ASP A 57 1.34 3.10 -8.15
CA ASP A 57 0.48 2.96 -6.97
C ASP A 57 1.24 2.42 -5.75
N ILE A 58 2.31 1.65 -5.97
CA ILE A 58 3.16 1.11 -4.89
C ILE A 58 4.18 2.16 -4.42
N PHE A 59 4.95 2.75 -5.34
CA PHE A 59 6.15 3.52 -5.00
C PHE A 59 5.92 5.02 -4.82
N ARG A 60 4.86 5.59 -5.39
CA ARG A 60 4.59 7.01 -5.22
C ARG A 60 4.52 7.36 -3.74
N TYR A 61 5.11 8.47 -3.36
CA TYR A 61 5.27 8.86 -1.96
C TYR A 61 6.01 7.82 -1.10
N PHE A 62 6.87 6.99 -1.72
CA PHE A 62 7.65 5.95 -1.04
C PHE A 62 6.81 4.89 -0.32
N GLY A 63 5.61 4.62 -0.81
CA GLY A 63 4.68 3.66 -0.18
C GLY A 63 4.06 4.14 1.13
N LEU A 64 4.11 5.43 1.42
CA LEU A 64 3.72 5.98 2.71
C LEU A 64 2.26 6.45 2.79
N GLY A 65 1.55 6.55 1.67
CA GLY A 65 0.15 6.98 1.64
C GLY A 65 -0.82 5.84 1.96
N CYS A 66 -2.01 6.16 2.49
CA CYS A 66 -3.09 5.18 2.71
C CYS A 66 -3.61 4.57 1.40
N ARG A 67 -3.46 5.28 0.28
CA ARG A 67 -3.80 4.79 -1.07
C ARG A 67 -2.66 4.05 -1.76
N ASN A 68 -1.47 3.92 -1.14
CA ASN A 68 -0.41 3.09 -1.68
C ASN A 68 -0.75 1.61 -1.50
N VAL A 69 -0.52 0.84 -2.56
CA VAL A 69 -0.71 -0.61 -2.54
C VAL A 69 0.38 -1.23 -1.66
N SER A 70 -0.02 -1.78 -0.52
CA SER A 70 0.83 -2.46 0.45
C SER A 70 0.69 -3.98 0.41
N LYS A 71 -0.35 -4.48 -0.28
CA LYS A 71 -0.61 -5.91 -0.44
C LYS A 71 -1.15 -6.22 -1.83
N ILE A 72 -0.75 -7.37 -2.36
CA ILE A 72 -1.24 -7.88 -3.64
C ILE A 72 -1.79 -9.28 -3.50
N TYR A 73 -2.85 -9.57 -4.23
CA TYR A 73 -3.39 -10.90 -4.41
C TYR A 73 -3.05 -11.38 -5.82
N VAL A 74 -2.47 -12.56 -5.93
CA VAL A 74 -1.99 -13.13 -7.19
C VAL A 74 -2.46 -14.58 -7.36
N PRO A 75 -2.59 -15.12 -8.59
CA PRO A 75 -2.82 -16.55 -8.80
C PRO A 75 -1.68 -17.40 -8.25
N GLU A 76 -1.94 -18.67 -7.87
CA GLU A 76 -0.91 -19.59 -7.35
C GLU A 76 0.29 -19.75 -8.26
N ASP A 77 0.07 -19.81 -9.58
CA ASP A 77 1.13 -19.99 -10.58
C ASP A 77 1.59 -18.65 -11.21
N TYR A 78 1.58 -17.57 -10.43
CA TYR A 78 1.90 -16.25 -10.94
C TYR A 78 3.36 -16.10 -11.36
N ASN A 79 3.58 -15.51 -12.54
CA ASN A 79 4.93 -15.19 -13.03
C ASN A 79 5.48 -13.92 -12.41
N TRP A 80 6.33 -14.05 -11.40
CA TRP A 80 6.96 -12.94 -10.70
C TRP A 80 7.88 -12.08 -11.57
N ASP A 81 8.47 -12.64 -12.61
CA ASP A 81 9.29 -11.85 -13.54
C ASP A 81 8.48 -10.78 -14.24
N HIS A 82 7.20 -11.08 -14.55
CA HIS A 82 6.28 -10.11 -15.13
C HIS A 82 6.02 -8.94 -14.18
N PHE A 83 5.80 -9.22 -12.89
CA PHE A 83 5.64 -8.21 -11.87
C PHE A 83 6.89 -7.34 -11.72
N PHE A 84 8.05 -7.96 -11.53
CA PHE A 84 9.29 -7.23 -11.32
C PHE A 84 9.72 -6.37 -12.50
N ASN A 85 9.47 -6.84 -13.73
CA ASN A 85 9.69 -6.03 -14.93
C ASN A 85 8.84 -4.75 -14.94
N GLY A 86 7.59 -4.82 -14.49
CA GLY A 86 6.75 -3.63 -14.34
C GLY A 86 7.25 -2.67 -13.27
N MET A 87 7.82 -3.19 -12.19
CA MET A 87 8.37 -2.37 -11.10
C MET A 87 9.65 -1.62 -11.49
N PHE A 88 10.38 -2.10 -12.51
CA PHE A 88 11.72 -1.62 -12.87
C PHE A 88 11.79 -0.13 -13.25
N ALA A 89 10.70 0.43 -13.77
CA ALA A 89 10.60 1.87 -14.06
C ALA A 89 10.80 2.77 -12.81
N TRP A 90 10.59 2.19 -11.62
CA TRP A 90 10.71 2.90 -10.33
C TRP A 90 11.99 2.54 -9.56
N LYS A 91 12.96 1.85 -10.17
CA LYS A 91 14.20 1.44 -9.50
C LYS A 91 14.93 2.57 -8.77
N ASP A 92 14.83 3.79 -9.28
CA ASP A 92 15.51 4.96 -8.70
C ASP A 92 14.96 5.37 -7.31
N VAL A 93 13.87 4.75 -6.85
CA VAL A 93 13.36 4.94 -5.47
C VAL A 93 14.43 4.58 -4.42
N ILE A 94 15.31 3.63 -4.74
CA ILE A 94 16.41 3.19 -3.88
C ILE A 94 17.44 4.29 -3.59
N ASN A 95 17.52 5.32 -4.43
CA ASN A 95 18.41 6.46 -4.23
C ASN A 95 17.97 7.39 -3.09
N ASN A 96 16.76 7.19 -2.56
CA ASN A 96 16.31 7.91 -1.37
C ASN A 96 16.85 7.25 -0.11
N HIS A 97 17.66 7.98 0.68
CA HIS A 97 18.31 7.44 1.88
C HIS A 97 17.34 6.79 2.87
N LYS A 98 16.18 7.39 3.10
CA LYS A 98 15.19 6.81 4.03
C LYS A 98 14.53 5.55 3.49
N TYR A 99 14.38 5.45 2.18
CA TYR A 99 13.83 4.27 1.54
C TYR A 99 14.82 3.11 1.60
N ILE A 100 16.08 3.35 1.22
CA ILE A 100 17.12 2.31 1.25
C ILE A 100 17.39 1.82 2.68
N ASP A 101 17.43 2.73 3.67
CA ASP A 101 17.61 2.33 5.08
C ASP A 101 16.50 1.37 5.53
N ASN A 102 15.24 1.60 5.11
CA ASN A 102 14.13 0.69 5.41
C ASN A 102 14.24 -0.63 4.64
N TYR A 103 14.66 -0.59 3.37
CA TYR A 103 14.87 -1.78 2.57
C TYR A 103 15.93 -2.69 3.20
N ASP A 104 17.10 -2.15 3.53
CA ASP A 104 18.19 -2.90 4.15
C ASP A 104 17.80 -3.45 5.53
N TYR A 105 17.13 -2.64 6.35
CA TYR A 105 16.63 -3.06 7.65
C TYR A 105 15.64 -4.22 7.54
N ASN A 106 14.59 -4.07 6.71
CA ASN A 106 13.56 -5.10 6.56
C ASN A 106 14.14 -6.39 5.96
N LYS A 107 15.03 -6.28 4.97
CA LYS A 107 15.74 -7.42 4.38
C LYS A 107 16.54 -8.17 5.43
N ALA A 108 17.33 -7.46 6.24
CA ALA A 108 18.14 -8.08 7.30
C ALA A 108 17.26 -8.80 8.33
N VAL A 109 16.20 -8.15 8.84
CA VAL A 109 15.29 -8.72 9.83
C VAL A 109 14.61 -9.98 9.31
N TYR A 110 14.10 -9.96 8.08
CA TYR A 110 13.41 -11.11 7.51
C TYR A 110 14.35 -12.27 7.20
N LEU A 111 15.56 -11.99 6.70
CA LEU A 111 16.58 -13.03 6.47
C LEU A 111 17.04 -13.68 7.78
N MET A 112 17.25 -12.88 8.83
CA MET A 112 17.59 -13.40 10.18
C MET A 112 16.47 -14.27 10.75
N SER A 113 15.22 -13.97 10.42
CA SER A 113 14.05 -14.75 10.82
C SER A 113 13.75 -15.94 9.89
N THR A 114 14.63 -16.21 8.93
CA THR A 114 14.47 -17.29 7.91
C THR A 114 13.18 -17.21 7.10
N ILE A 115 12.64 -16.01 6.94
CA ILE A 115 11.44 -15.75 6.14
C ILE A 115 11.83 -15.73 4.67
N LYS A 116 11.05 -16.44 3.83
CA LYS A 116 11.24 -16.41 2.38
C LYS A 116 10.82 -15.05 1.82
N LEU A 117 11.67 -14.46 1.01
CA LEU A 117 11.43 -13.21 0.32
C LEU A 117 11.65 -13.39 -1.18
N LEU A 118 10.89 -12.66 -1.97
CA LEU A 118 11.23 -12.34 -3.35
C LEU A 118 11.80 -10.92 -3.35
N ASP A 119 12.88 -10.70 -4.07
CA ASP A 119 13.68 -9.48 -3.99
C ASP A 119 14.16 -9.06 -5.37
N ASN A 120 13.98 -7.80 -5.71
CA ASN A 120 14.49 -7.22 -6.97
C ASN A 120 15.49 -6.07 -6.73
N GLU A 121 16.17 -6.05 -5.58
CA GLU A 121 17.17 -5.07 -5.15
C GLU A 121 16.63 -3.71 -4.69
N PHE A 122 15.34 -3.44 -4.82
CA PHE A 122 14.71 -2.22 -4.31
C PHE A 122 13.29 -2.44 -3.74
N LEU A 123 12.72 -3.63 -3.87
CA LEU A 123 11.42 -4.01 -3.32
C LEU A 123 11.48 -5.44 -2.81
N LEU A 124 10.95 -5.68 -1.64
CA LEU A 124 10.79 -6.99 -1.04
C LEU A 124 9.32 -7.43 -1.14
N LEU A 125 9.10 -8.67 -1.59
CA LEU A 125 7.78 -9.29 -1.49
C LEU A 125 7.82 -10.37 -0.42
N LYS A 126 6.85 -10.34 0.48
CA LYS A 126 6.69 -11.29 1.58
C LYS A 126 5.29 -11.90 1.55
N GLU A 127 5.22 -13.22 1.65
CA GLU A 127 3.93 -13.88 1.86
C GLU A 127 3.42 -13.57 3.26
N ASP A 128 2.26 -12.90 3.35
CA ASP A 128 1.69 -12.46 4.62
C ASP A 128 0.19 -12.17 4.49
N THR A 129 -0.57 -12.49 5.53
CA THR A 129 -2.01 -12.21 5.60
C THR A 129 -2.33 -10.79 6.05
N GLY A 130 -1.35 -10.05 6.58
CA GLY A 130 -1.48 -8.66 7.00
C GLY A 130 -1.80 -7.72 5.83
N PHE A 131 -2.31 -6.53 6.13
CA PHE A 131 -2.60 -5.48 5.14
C PHE A 131 -1.55 -4.38 5.13
N SER A 132 -0.91 -4.12 6.26
CA SER A 132 0.05 -3.02 6.42
C SER A 132 1.48 -3.53 6.31
N SER A 133 2.05 -3.48 5.12
CA SER A 133 3.46 -3.76 4.93
C SER A 133 4.34 -2.57 5.32
N PRO A 134 5.56 -2.80 5.81
CA PRO A 134 6.51 -1.72 6.04
C PRO A 134 7.01 -1.10 4.72
N ILE A 135 7.70 0.03 4.81
CA ILE A 135 8.33 0.69 3.64
C ILE A 135 9.24 -0.31 2.93
N SER A 136 9.28 -0.26 1.60
CA SER A 136 10.05 -1.15 0.73
C SER A 136 9.63 -2.62 0.74
N VAL A 137 8.52 -2.94 1.37
CA VAL A 137 7.92 -4.29 1.37
C VAL A 137 6.51 -4.23 0.83
N VAL A 138 6.12 -5.22 0.04
CA VAL A 138 4.73 -5.47 -0.33
C VAL A 138 4.39 -6.90 0.10
N PHE A 139 3.27 -7.05 0.79
CA PHE A 139 2.78 -8.37 1.14
C PHE A 139 2.05 -9.00 -0.04
N TYR A 140 2.08 -10.32 -0.13
CA TYR A 140 1.29 -11.03 -1.13
C TYR A 140 0.59 -12.24 -0.53
N GLU A 141 -0.55 -12.56 -1.09
CA GLU A 141 -1.26 -13.83 -0.90
C GLU A 141 -1.60 -14.42 -2.26
N THR A 142 -1.57 -15.75 -2.32
CA THR A 142 -1.98 -16.48 -3.52
C THR A 142 -3.44 -16.91 -3.41
N TYR A 143 -4.14 -16.94 -4.54
CA TYR A 143 -5.50 -17.45 -4.62
C TYR A 143 -5.64 -18.53 -5.72
N THR A 144 -6.47 -19.53 -5.45
CA THR A 144 -6.73 -20.65 -6.36
C THR A 144 -7.88 -20.41 -7.33
N SER A 145 -8.84 -19.54 -6.95
CA SER A 145 -10.00 -19.25 -7.79
C SER A 145 -10.45 -17.81 -7.62
N VAL A 146 -11.12 -17.27 -8.66
CA VAL A 146 -11.64 -15.89 -8.66
C VAL A 146 -12.72 -15.70 -7.58
N GLU A 147 -13.49 -16.74 -7.26
CA GLU A 147 -14.50 -16.69 -6.20
C GLU A 147 -13.85 -16.48 -4.84
N LYS A 148 -12.74 -17.20 -4.55
CA LYS A 148 -11.98 -17.01 -3.30
C LYS A 148 -11.34 -15.63 -3.23
N SER A 149 -10.84 -15.11 -4.35
CA SER A 149 -10.30 -13.75 -4.37
C SER A 149 -11.37 -12.70 -4.08
N SER A 150 -12.61 -12.92 -4.55
CA SER A 150 -13.74 -12.03 -4.25
C SER A 150 -14.13 -12.06 -2.77
N GLU A 151 -14.12 -13.23 -2.14
CA GLU A 151 -14.35 -13.36 -0.70
C GLU A 151 -13.25 -12.71 0.13
N GLN A 152 -11.99 -12.87 -0.27
CA GLN A 152 -10.85 -12.21 0.37
C GLN A 152 -10.96 -10.69 0.24
N LEU A 153 -11.31 -10.17 -0.93
CA LEU A 153 -11.53 -8.75 -1.16
C LEU A 153 -12.72 -8.21 -0.35
N ALA A 154 -13.83 -8.93 -0.30
CA ALA A 154 -14.99 -8.53 0.50
C ALA A 154 -14.63 -8.42 2.00
N SER A 155 -13.81 -9.35 2.50
CA SER A 155 -13.28 -9.28 3.87
C SER A 155 -12.26 -8.16 4.08
N ALA A 156 -11.64 -7.71 3.01
CA ALA A 156 -10.65 -6.63 3.01
C ALA A 156 -11.30 -5.24 2.89
N GLU A 157 -12.50 -5.14 2.30
CA GLU A 157 -13.15 -3.88 1.93
C GLU A 157 -13.31 -2.93 3.11
N GLU A 158 -13.65 -3.45 4.29
CA GLU A 158 -13.74 -2.65 5.51
C GLU A 158 -12.38 -2.13 6.02
N LYS A 159 -11.28 -2.81 5.66
CA LYS A 159 -9.92 -2.52 6.15
C LYS A 159 -9.05 -1.81 5.12
N THR A 160 -9.56 -1.65 3.90
CA THR A 160 -8.79 -1.06 2.80
C THR A 160 -9.34 0.30 2.40
N GLN A 161 -8.45 1.20 2.00
CA GLN A 161 -8.80 2.50 1.46
C GLN A 161 -9.25 2.40 0.01
N CYS A 162 -8.55 1.59 -0.78
CA CYS A 162 -8.94 1.31 -2.14
C CYS A 162 -8.46 -0.07 -2.60
N ILE A 163 -9.14 -0.58 -3.60
CA ILE A 163 -8.82 -1.83 -4.27
C ILE A 163 -8.47 -1.50 -5.72
N VAL A 164 -7.27 -1.89 -6.15
CA VAL A 164 -6.77 -1.70 -7.50
C VAL A 164 -6.93 -3.00 -8.27
N SER A 165 -7.68 -2.99 -9.34
CA SER A 165 -7.86 -4.16 -10.23
C SER A 165 -8.52 -3.77 -11.54
N GLU A 166 -8.71 -4.72 -12.44
CA GLU A 166 -9.45 -4.53 -13.68
C GLU A 166 -10.91 -4.07 -13.45
N ASN A 167 -11.54 -4.52 -12.35
CA ASN A 167 -12.97 -4.27 -12.05
C ASN A 167 -13.20 -3.19 -10.98
N HIS A 168 -12.14 -2.62 -10.40
CA HIS A 168 -12.21 -1.59 -9.36
C HIS A 168 -11.48 -0.33 -9.82
N ILE A 169 -10.59 0.22 -8.99
CA ILE A 169 -9.77 1.36 -9.41
C ILE A 169 -8.73 0.85 -10.41
N PRO A 170 -8.63 1.45 -11.60
CA PRO A 170 -7.64 1.06 -12.60
C PRO A 170 -6.21 1.19 -12.08
N PHE A 171 -5.31 0.36 -12.59
CA PHE A 171 -3.88 0.43 -12.29
C PHE A 171 -3.31 1.82 -12.61
N GLY A 172 -2.60 2.42 -11.67
CA GLY A 172 -2.01 3.76 -11.78
C GLY A 172 -2.92 4.91 -11.36
N GLU A 173 -4.17 4.62 -10.97
CA GLU A 173 -5.16 5.64 -10.60
C GLU A 173 -5.40 5.70 -9.08
N ALA A 174 -4.83 4.81 -8.28
CA ALA A 174 -5.03 4.79 -6.82
C ALA A 174 -4.67 6.14 -6.16
N GLN A 175 -3.68 6.84 -6.69
CA GLN A 175 -3.21 8.12 -6.17
C GLN A 175 -3.91 9.36 -6.77
N LYS A 176 -5.00 9.14 -7.50
CA LYS A 176 -5.80 10.20 -8.13
C LYS A 176 -7.25 10.13 -7.64
N PRO A 177 -7.50 10.44 -6.35
CA PRO A 177 -8.85 10.39 -5.80
C PRO A 177 -9.74 11.44 -6.47
N GLU A 178 -11.00 11.09 -6.69
CA GLU A 178 -12.05 12.02 -7.06
C GLU A 178 -12.47 12.86 -5.83
N LEU A 179 -13.25 13.92 -6.05
CA LEU A 179 -13.67 14.83 -4.98
C LEU A 179 -14.57 14.15 -3.92
N TRP A 180 -15.22 13.06 -4.29
CA TRP A 180 -16.08 12.25 -3.41
C TRP A 180 -15.40 11.02 -2.81
N ASP A 181 -14.14 10.78 -3.15
CA ASP A 181 -13.32 9.73 -2.57
C ASP A 181 -12.75 10.19 -1.22
N TYR A 182 -13.62 10.28 -0.22
CA TYR A 182 -13.23 10.74 1.11
C TYR A 182 -12.23 9.79 1.77
N ALA A 183 -11.31 10.35 2.55
CA ALA A 183 -10.40 9.57 3.37
C ALA A 183 -11.22 8.65 4.31
N ASP A 184 -10.85 7.38 4.34
CA ASP A 184 -11.54 6.33 5.13
C ASP A 184 -13.04 6.17 4.80
N GLY A 185 -13.49 6.67 3.64
CA GLY A 185 -14.89 6.62 3.24
C GLY A 185 -15.83 7.50 4.06
N VAL A 186 -15.28 8.42 4.86
CA VAL A 186 -16.05 9.32 5.72
C VAL A 186 -16.18 10.70 5.09
N ASP A 187 -17.42 11.11 4.78
CA ASP A 187 -17.71 12.50 4.41
C ASP A 187 -17.45 13.42 5.59
N THR A 188 -16.26 14.02 5.61
CA THR A 188 -15.81 14.89 6.70
C THR A 188 -16.73 16.11 6.91
N ILE A 189 -17.29 16.64 5.83
CA ILE A 189 -18.20 17.81 5.93
C ILE A 189 -19.50 17.37 6.58
N GLN A 190 -20.10 16.28 6.12
CA GLN A 190 -21.31 15.73 6.70
C GLN A 190 -21.12 15.34 8.17
N PHE A 191 -19.97 14.74 8.49
CA PHE A 191 -19.61 14.39 9.86
C PHE A 191 -19.55 15.62 10.77
N LEU A 192 -18.91 16.72 10.32
CA LEU A 192 -18.79 17.95 11.10
C LEU A 192 -20.14 18.70 11.26
N ILE A 193 -21.05 18.60 10.27
CA ILE A 193 -22.35 19.26 10.30
C ILE A 193 -23.34 18.47 11.17
N SER A 194 -23.25 17.14 11.20
CA SER A 194 -24.16 16.28 11.97
C SER A 194 -24.02 16.43 13.49
N GLY A 195 -22.96 17.08 13.95
CA GLY A 195 -22.66 17.28 15.37
C GLY A 195 -22.23 15.97 16.05
N PHE A 196 -21.38 16.11 17.02
CA PHE A 196 -20.95 14.99 17.87
C PHE A 196 -22.12 14.49 18.71
#